data_5b546a011481834444c002d8a84ceda5
#
_entry.id   5b546a011481834444c002d8a84ceda5
#
_cell.length_a   1.000
_cell.length_b   1.000
_cell.length_c   1.000
_cell.angle_alpha   90.00
_cell.angle_beta   90.00
_cell.angle_gamma   90.00
#
_symmetry.space_group_name_H-M   'P 1'
#
loop_
_entity.id
_entity.type
_entity.pdbx_description
1 polymer ?
#
loop_
_entity_poly.entity_id
_entity_poly.type
_entity_poly.pdbx_seq_one_letter_code
_entity_poly.pdbx_strand_id
1 'polypeptide(L)'
;MESIILVEDIIIQVTKLQVFSQFWTSIFLLVPLVLIARTVVAGTRYSPILLVVVFGLSLGFIMVATGVSTPGLPEFQIVDLLSRTTIIALIASFFVGGQELRKVFGKLMVEHEDLVSISKEEASVGTNKTQFAYIFHSFFLLLGIEAAYRAVVGIDGGALTTYYPLLAYIGIAGSIIILDYKSILKDKKIYIRKGILETLVICTVLVITFHISTAIRPIIALPQIFFAMLIMCSLGAVFYKWALGPTLRSLLFAGLPMVLAANFLIGGSRISEAFGIPGMTSVLAFGFAGQLVWMFGGISIIMIFAKTAHVRNLAPALAGGLSHAGLTGACTAGDLGHLAQSRTPIMINLPFLAHVFVFSILAISAERGSLVMGPALAVLLTGALLTVWSLKTLRAVETVENMDHKDSKEIKGLMKFALGWQLFAMFGSFVLLSVFGMNLNHVAVAATSSLSHFGLFAATQGGMFGIEVAELLPFIFAMPFLVHPFVFFLFGKAMGNNGEMPKTPAFALAGIGVLGIVYSIIAI
;
A
#
# COMPACT_ATOMS: atom_id res chain seq x y z
N MET A 1 28.55 37.72 -23.63
CA MET A 1 28.71 36.25 -23.47
C MET A 1 29.06 35.89 -22.03
N GLU A 2 30.05 36.53 -21.41
CA GLU A 2 30.43 36.27 -19.99
C GLU A 2 29.31 36.51 -19.00
N SER A 3 28.48 37.53 -19.17
CA SER A 3 27.34 37.78 -18.27
C SER A 3 26.23 36.74 -18.34
N ILE A 4 26.04 36.07 -19.47
CA ILE A 4 25.07 34.99 -19.64
C ILE A 4 25.58 33.73 -18.96
N ILE A 5 26.86 33.41 -19.09
CA ILE A 5 27.51 32.26 -18.42
C ILE A 5 27.44 32.42 -16.89
N LEU A 6 27.69 33.63 -16.39
CA LEU A 6 27.62 33.90 -14.95
C LEU A 6 26.21 33.73 -14.40
N VAL A 7 25.16 34.11 -15.14
CA VAL A 7 23.77 33.94 -14.76
C VAL A 7 23.37 32.45 -14.77
N GLU A 8 23.80 31.69 -15.78
CA GLU A 8 23.58 30.25 -15.84
C GLU A 8 24.26 29.52 -14.66
N ASP A 9 25.50 29.85 -14.34
CA ASP A 9 26.22 29.26 -13.20
C ASP A 9 25.55 29.58 -11.85
N ILE A 10 25.04 30.81 -11.68
CA ILE A 10 24.30 31.20 -10.47
C ILE A 10 22.99 30.41 -10.38
N ILE A 11 22.24 30.30 -11.46
CA ILE A 11 20.97 29.52 -11.51
C ILE A 11 21.24 28.06 -11.15
N ILE A 12 22.29 27.46 -11.72
CA ILE A 12 22.68 26.08 -11.43
C ILE A 12 23.06 25.92 -9.96
N GLN A 13 23.79 26.83 -9.36
CA GLN A 13 24.17 26.77 -7.96
C GLN A 13 22.96 26.94 -7.00
N VAL A 14 22.07 27.88 -7.31
CA VAL A 14 20.82 28.08 -6.54
C VAL A 14 19.94 26.84 -6.61
N THR A 15 19.79 26.25 -7.79
CA THR A 15 19.03 25.02 -7.98
C THR A 15 19.61 23.85 -7.16
N LYS A 16 20.95 23.71 -7.14
CA LYS A 16 21.64 22.68 -6.35
C LYS A 16 21.39 22.84 -4.85
N LEU A 17 21.47 24.07 -4.33
CA LEU A 17 21.20 24.37 -2.92
C LEU A 17 19.74 24.09 -2.55
N GLN A 18 18.82 24.42 -3.42
CA GLN A 18 17.40 24.18 -3.22
C GLN A 18 17.08 22.67 -3.16
N VAL A 19 17.61 21.87 -4.10
CA VAL A 19 17.47 20.41 -4.09
C VAL A 19 18.04 19.79 -2.82
N PHE A 20 19.21 20.26 -2.40
CA PHE A 20 19.85 19.77 -1.17
C PHE A 20 19.03 20.11 0.07
N SER A 21 18.49 21.32 0.16
CA SER A 21 17.57 21.73 1.23
C SER A 21 16.32 20.86 1.28
N GLN A 22 15.65 20.65 0.14
CA GLN A 22 14.44 19.81 0.03
C GLN A 22 14.70 18.37 0.47
N PHE A 23 15.85 17.82 0.10
CA PHE A 23 16.23 16.46 0.47
C PHE A 23 16.35 16.31 2.00
N TRP A 24 17.07 17.22 2.66
CA TRP A 24 17.20 17.20 4.12
C TRP A 24 15.89 17.47 4.84
N THR A 25 15.09 18.41 4.35
CA THR A 25 13.75 18.67 4.88
C THR A 25 12.89 17.42 4.84
N SER A 26 12.88 16.67 3.73
CA SER A 26 12.13 15.43 3.61
C SER A 26 12.61 14.34 4.56
N ILE A 27 13.93 14.18 4.74
CA ILE A 27 14.49 13.26 5.73
C ILE A 27 14.03 13.62 7.13
N PHE A 28 14.17 14.89 7.52
CA PHE A 28 13.83 15.37 8.87
C PHE A 28 12.32 15.34 9.16
N LEU A 29 11.47 15.35 8.14
CA LEU A 29 10.03 15.21 8.27
C LEU A 29 9.61 13.72 8.34
N LEU A 30 10.00 12.92 7.35
CA LEU A 30 9.43 11.59 7.14
C LEU A 30 10.10 10.52 8.00
N VAL A 31 11.43 10.52 8.13
CA VAL A 31 12.14 9.49 8.90
C VAL A 31 11.78 9.55 10.39
N PRO A 32 11.82 10.71 11.05
CA PRO A 32 11.36 10.82 12.44
C PRO A 32 9.88 10.49 12.61
N LEU A 33 9.00 10.89 11.66
CA LEU A 33 7.58 10.60 11.72
C LEU A 33 7.32 9.09 11.80
N VAL A 34 7.93 8.31 10.91
CA VAL A 34 7.80 6.85 10.90
C VAL A 34 8.47 6.22 12.13
N LEU A 35 9.64 6.72 12.52
CA LEU A 35 10.39 6.22 13.69
C LEU A 35 9.64 6.46 15.00
N ILE A 36 9.12 7.67 15.21
CA ILE A 36 8.33 8.04 16.39
C ILE A 36 7.07 7.18 16.46
N ALA A 37 6.35 7.06 15.33
CA ALA A 37 5.16 6.22 15.26
C ALA A 37 5.46 4.78 15.70
N ARG A 38 6.54 4.17 15.22
CA ARG A 38 6.96 2.82 15.61
C ARG A 38 7.39 2.74 17.09
N THR A 39 8.14 3.74 17.57
CA THR A 39 8.62 3.76 18.94
C THR A 39 7.48 3.91 19.96
N VAL A 40 6.50 4.77 19.67
CA VAL A 40 5.35 5.02 20.56
C VAL A 40 4.46 3.79 20.70
N VAL A 41 4.26 3.02 19.61
CA VAL A 41 3.44 1.81 19.68
C VAL A 41 4.23 0.56 20.03
N ALA A 42 5.55 0.64 20.15
CA ALA A 42 6.40 -0.49 20.52
C ALA A 42 5.91 -1.13 21.83
N GLY A 43 5.71 -2.46 21.81
CA GLY A 43 5.15 -3.19 22.95
C GLY A 43 3.63 -3.07 23.12
N THR A 44 2.94 -2.31 22.30
CA THR A 44 1.48 -2.25 22.25
C THR A 44 0.92 -3.19 21.19
N ARG A 45 -0.42 -3.31 21.13
CA ARG A 45 -1.15 -4.07 20.10
C ARG A 45 -1.62 -3.19 18.93
N TYR A 46 -1.17 -1.95 18.87
CA TYR A 46 -1.56 -0.99 17.85
C TYR A 46 -0.54 -0.94 16.73
N SER A 47 -1.00 -0.72 15.50
CA SER A 47 -0.11 -0.51 14.37
C SER A 47 0.49 0.90 14.38
N PRO A 48 1.79 1.04 14.10
CA PRO A 48 2.42 2.35 13.93
C PRO A 48 1.79 3.17 12.80
N ILE A 49 1.13 2.55 11.83
CA ILE A 49 0.46 3.24 10.72
C ILE A 49 -0.61 4.19 11.22
N LEU A 50 -1.32 3.86 12.29
CA LEU A 50 -2.29 4.77 12.91
C LEU A 50 -1.65 6.12 13.27
N LEU A 51 -0.50 6.09 13.91
CA LEU A 51 0.21 7.32 14.28
C LEU A 51 0.83 8.01 13.07
N VAL A 52 1.29 7.26 12.08
CA VAL A 52 1.77 7.82 10.80
C VAL A 52 0.67 8.63 10.11
N VAL A 53 -0.57 8.13 10.10
CA VAL A 53 -1.73 8.85 9.57
C VAL A 53 -1.96 10.15 10.34
N VAL A 54 -2.14 10.04 11.66
CA VAL A 54 -2.48 11.20 12.52
C VAL A 54 -1.37 12.25 12.47
N PHE A 55 -0.13 11.85 12.65
CA PHE A 55 1.00 12.77 12.63
C PHE A 55 1.24 13.38 11.25
N GLY A 56 1.14 12.58 10.17
CA GLY A 56 1.31 13.07 8.80
C GLY A 56 0.27 14.12 8.42
N LEU A 57 -1.02 13.80 8.64
CA LEU A 57 -2.11 14.75 8.36
C LEU A 57 -2.00 16.02 9.21
N SER A 58 -1.76 15.86 10.52
CA SER A 58 -1.64 17.02 11.42
C SER A 58 -0.45 17.89 11.07
N LEU A 59 0.70 17.30 10.78
CA LEU A 59 1.91 18.05 10.42
C LEU A 59 1.71 18.80 9.11
N GLY A 60 1.17 18.14 8.07
CA GLY A 60 0.89 18.77 6.78
C GLY A 60 -0.08 19.95 6.92
N PHE A 61 -1.15 19.78 7.70
CA PHE A 61 -2.10 20.85 7.98
C PHE A 61 -1.46 22.02 8.74
N ILE A 62 -0.70 21.74 9.81
CA ILE A 62 -0.02 22.76 10.62
C ILE A 62 0.97 23.56 9.76
N MET A 63 1.74 22.91 8.91
CA MET A 63 2.73 23.58 8.05
C MET A 63 2.07 24.61 7.13
N VAL A 64 0.92 24.29 6.58
CA VAL A 64 0.14 25.22 5.74
C VAL A 64 -0.52 26.30 6.59
N ALA A 65 -1.18 25.94 7.67
CA ALA A 65 -1.88 26.86 8.55
C ALA A 65 -0.94 27.90 9.20
N THR A 66 0.32 27.55 9.42
CA THR A 66 1.34 28.46 9.98
C THR A 66 2.12 29.22 8.90
N GLY A 67 1.85 29.00 7.63
CA GLY A 67 2.58 29.64 6.52
C GLY A 67 4.03 29.16 6.36
N VAL A 68 4.41 28.08 7.04
CA VAL A 68 5.75 27.47 6.88
C VAL A 68 5.90 26.84 5.50
N SER A 69 4.81 26.35 4.93
CA SER A 69 4.77 25.82 3.57
C SER A 69 3.40 26.00 2.95
N THR A 70 3.30 25.93 1.62
CA THR A 70 2.05 25.92 0.87
C THR A 70 2.00 24.69 -0.04
N PRO A 71 0.81 24.15 -0.35
CA PRO A 71 0.66 23.06 -1.30
C PRO A 71 1.29 23.44 -2.65
N GLY A 72 2.08 22.51 -3.22
CA GLY A 72 2.74 22.75 -4.52
C GLY A 72 4.07 23.48 -4.47
N LEU A 73 4.54 23.88 -3.27
CA LEU A 73 5.88 24.48 -3.16
C LEU A 73 6.99 23.46 -3.47
N PRO A 74 8.15 23.96 -3.97
CA PRO A 74 9.33 23.14 -4.24
C PRO A 74 9.76 22.28 -3.05
N GLU A 75 9.55 22.73 -1.81
CA GLU A 75 9.94 22.03 -0.59
C GLU A 75 9.27 20.65 -0.45
N PHE A 76 8.10 20.45 -1.03
CA PHE A 76 7.39 19.17 -1.01
C PHE A 76 7.67 18.26 -2.21
N GLN A 77 8.49 18.67 -3.17
CA GLN A 77 8.73 17.89 -4.39
C GLN A 77 9.29 16.48 -4.09
N ILE A 78 10.19 16.35 -3.11
CA ILE A 78 10.74 15.05 -2.71
C ILE A 78 9.68 14.23 -1.98
N VAL A 79 8.86 14.86 -1.14
CA VAL A 79 7.76 14.19 -0.44
C VAL A 79 6.72 13.71 -1.45
N ASP A 80 6.39 14.53 -2.46
CA ASP A 80 5.51 14.16 -3.56
C ASP A 80 6.10 13.00 -4.38
N LEU A 81 7.38 13.05 -4.70
CA LEU A 81 8.07 11.96 -5.40
C LEU A 81 7.98 10.64 -4.60
N LEU A 82 8.25 10.68 -3.30
CA LEU A 82 8.13 9.51 -2.42
C LEU A 82 6.69 9.00 -2.33
N SER A 83 5.70 9.88 -2.31
CA SER A 83 4.29 9.49 -2.28
C SER A 83 3.90 8.64 -3.48
N ARG A 84 4.57 8.82 -4.62
CA ARG A 84 4.33 8.09 -5.88
C ARG A 84 5.04 6.75 -5.97
N THR A 85 5.92 6.41 -5.02
CA THR A 85 6.72 5.17 -5.05
C THR A 85 5.99 3.92 -4.52
N THR A 86 4.67 3.92 -4.54
CA THR A 86 3.83 2.81 -4.04
C THR A 86 4.20 1.47 -4.67
N ILE A 87 4.50 1.44 -5.97
CA ILE A 87 4.90 0.22 -6.68
C ILE A 87 6.21 -0.33 -6.10
N ILE A 88 7.19 0.53 -5.86
CA ILE A 88 8.50 0.14 -5.30
C ILE A 88 8.32 -0.39 -3.87
N ALA A 89 7.48 0.27 -3.07
CA ALA A 89 7.20 -0.14 -1.70
C ALA A 89 6.56 -1.55 -1.62
N LEU A 90 5.73 -1.91 -2.60
CA LEU A 90 5.03 -3.20 -2.64
C LEU A 90 5.83 -4.32 -3.31
N ILE A 91 6.89 -4.00 -4.03
CA ILE A 91 7.60 -4.96 -4.89
C ILE A 91 8.20 -6.14 -4.09
N ALA A 92 8.66 -5.87 -2.87
CA ALA A 92 9.15 -6.90 -1.95
C ALA A 92 8.01 -7.85 -1.51
N SER A 93 6.82 -7.31 -1.24
CA SER A 93 5.64 -8.11 -0.90
C SER A 93 5.19 -8.98 -2.07
N PHE A 94 5.27 -8.49 -3.30
CA PHE A 94 4.96 -9.29 -4.50
C PHE A 94 5.93 -10.46 -4.67
N PHE A 95 7.23 -10.22 -4.46
CA PHE A 95 8.25 -11.27 -4.52
C PHE A 95 8.02 -12.37 -3.46
N VAL A 96 7.83 -11.97 -2.21
CA VAL A 96 7.53 -12.90 -1.10
C VAL A 96 6.23 -13.65 -1.34
N GLY A 97 5.21 -12.98 -1.87
CA GLY A 97 3.95 -13.61 -2.27
C GLY A 97 4.14 -14.74 -3.28
N GLY A 98 5.02 -14.54 -4.25
CA GLY A 98 5.40 -15.59 -5.22
C GLY A 98 6.10 -16.77 -4.57
N GLN A 99 7.02 -16.53 -3.63
CA GLN A 99 7.67 -17.59 -2.86
C GLN A 99 6.65 -18.44 -2.11
N GLU A 100 5.70 -17.79 -1.44
CA GLU A 100 4.65 -18.47 -0.67
C GLU A 100 3.65 -19.21 -1.57
N LEU A 101 3.29 -18.65 -2.73
CA LEU A 101 2.47 -19.35 -3.74
C LEU A 101 3.12 -20.66 -4.15
N ARG A 102 4.43 -20.66 -4.42
CA ARG A 102 5.17 -21.88 -4.77
C ARG A 102 5.13 -22.93 -3.67
N LYS A 103 5.24 -22.53 -2.41
CA LYS A 103 5.14 -23.45 -1.25
C LYS A 103 3.73 -24.05 -1.16
N VAL A 104 2.68 -23.23 -1.23
CA VAL A 104 1.27 -23.65 -1.11
C VAL A 104 0.84 -24.61 -2.22
N PHE A 105 1.24 -24.33 -3.47
CA PHE A 105 0.83 -25.15 -4.63
C PHE A 105 1.80 -26.27 -4.95
N GLY A 106 3.06 -26.16 -4.53
CA GLY A 106 4.12 -27.13 -4.83
C GLY A 106 4.15 -28.36 -3.92
N LYS A 107 3.23 -28.49 -2.96
CA LYS A 107 3.26 -29.53 -1.90
C LYS A 107 4.59 -29.58 -1.12
N LEU A 108 5.40 -28.55 -1.21
CA LEU A 108 6.66 -28.43 -0.50
C LEU A 108 6.40 -27.78 0.84
N MET A 109 6.24 -28.59 1.87
CA MET A 109 6.29 -28.14 3.25
C MET A 109 7.75 -27.84 3.60
N VAL A 110 8.16 -26.61 3.38
CA VAL A 110 9.38 -26.06 3.96
C VAL A 110 8.95 -25.19 5.12
N GLU A 111 9.40 -25.53 6.32
CA GLU A 111 9.16 -24.76 7.52
C GLU A 111 9.51 -23.29 7.31
N HIS A 112 8.67 -22.41 7.83
CA HIS A 112 8.79 -20.94 7.72
C HIS A 112 9.97 -20.35 8.52
N GLU A 113 11.12 -21.03 8.59
CA GLU A 113 12.25 -20.54 9.38
C GLU A 113 12.68 -19.12 9.00
N ASP A 114 12.65 -18.76 7.72
CA ASP A 114 13.18 -17.47 7.27
C ASP A 114 12.28 -16.27 7.61
N LEU A 115 10.96 -16.36 7.44
CA LEU A 115 10.04 -15.26 7.81
C LEU A 115 9.78 -15.23 9.32
N VAL A 116 9.73 -16.40 9.97
CA VAL A 116 9.62 -16.50 11.42
C VAL A 116 10.93 -16.07 12.10
N SER A 117 12.09 -16.33 11.50
CA SER A 117 13.38 -15.86 12.00
C SER A 117 13.48 -14.33 11.88
N ILE A 118 13.04 -13.74 10.78
CA ILE A 118 12.99 -12.29 10.59
C ILE A 118 12.10 -11.65 11.66
N SER A 119 10.89 -12.17 11.89
CA SER A 119 9.98 -11.59 12.90
C SER A 119 10.45 -11.81 14.34
N LYS A 120 11.07 -12.95 14.65
CA LYS A 120 11.65 -13.20 15.98
C LYS A 120 12.93 -12.41 16.21
N GLU A 121 13.78 -12.29 15.21
CA GLU A 121 14.99 -11.48 15.25
C GLU A 121 14.63 -9.98 15.34
N GLU A 122 13.65 -9.52 14.57
CA GLU A 122 13.17 -8.14 14.59
C GLU A 122 12.40 -7.80 15.87
N ALA A 123 11.61 -8.71 16.41
CA ALA A 123 10.95 -8.52 17.71
C ALA A 123 11.93 -8.64 18.90
N SER A 124 12.99 -9.46 18.78
CA SER A 124 14.02 -9.61 19.81
C SER A 124 15.13 -8.56 19.73
N VAL A 125 15.41 -8.04 18.54
CA VAL A 125 16.37 -6.95 18.28
C VAL A 125 15.66 -5.59 18.42
N GLY A 126 14.92 -5.39 19.49
CA GLY A 126 14.30 -4.13 19.89
C GLY A 126 15.28 -2.97 20.16
N THR A 127 16.32 -2.82 19.35
CA THR A 127 17.15 -1.62 19.40
C THR A 127 16.63 -0.62 18.37
N ASN A 128 16.24 0.55 18.83
CA ASN A 128 15.88 1.73 18.01
C ASN A 128 16.84 1.96 16.81
N LYS A 129 18.07 1.46 16.90
CA LYS A 129 19.11 1.58 15.86
C LYS A 129 18.83 0.74 14.61
N THR A 130 18.40 -0.52 14.75
CA THR A 130 18.09 -1.38 13.61
C THR A 130 16.83 -0.89 12.89
N GLN A 131 15.80 -0.49 13.64
CA GLN A 131 14.60 0.11 13.07
C GLN A 131 14.93 1.40 12.31
N PHE A 132 15.72 2.28 12.91
CA PHE A 132 16.20 3.48 12.24
C PHE A 132 16.94 3.16 10.95
N ALA A 133 17.84 2.17 10.95
CA ALA A 133 18.60 1.79 9.78
C ALA A 133 17.70 1.28 8.64
N TYR A 134 16.67 0.45 8.93
CA TYR A 134 15.71 -0.01 7.92
C TYR A 134 14.84 1.14 7.37
N ILE A 135 14.35 2.02 8.23
CA ILE A 135 13.53 3.17 7.84
C ILE A 135 14.37 4.11 6.96
N PHE A 136 15.57 4.43 7.40
CA PHE A 136 16.50 5.29 6.68
C PHE A 136 16.91 4.68 5.34
N HIS A 137 17.23 3.39 5.32
CA HIS A 137 17.54 2.66 4.09
C HIS A 137 16.36 2.63 3.12
N SER A 138 15.13 2.41 3.61
CA SER A 138 13.94 2.44 2.77
C SER A 138 13.69 3.80 2.14
N PHE A 139 13.90 4.89 2.87
CA PHE A 139 13.80 6.24 2.32
C PHE A 139 14.71 6.40 1.09
N PHE A 140 15.98 6.02 1.21
CA PHE A 140 16.95 6.15 0.11
C PHE A 140 16.68 5.18 -1.03
N LEU A 141 16.23 3.96 -0.73
CA LEU A 141 15.87 2.97 -1.75
C LEU A 141 14.71 3.46 -2.60
N LEU A 142 13.62 3.92 -1.97
CA LEU A 142 12.45 4.44 -2.67
C LEU A 142 12.84 5.58 -3.60
N LEU A 143 13.57 6.55 -3.07
CA LEU A 143 14.00 7.73 -3.82
C LEU A 143 15.00 7.38 -4.94
N GLY A 144 16.00 6.55 -4.64
CA GLY A 144 17.03 6.18 -5.60
C GLY A 144 16.52 5.30 -6.73
N ILE A 145 15.66 4.34 -6.42
CA ILE A 145 15.05 3.47 -7.44
C ILE A 145 14.12 4.30 -8.33
N GLU A 146 13.30 5.17 -7.75
CA GLU A 146 12.40 6.04 -8.51
C GLU A 146 13.19 6.99 -9.44
N ALA A 147 14.25 7.61 -8.93
CA ALA A 147 15.09 8.50 -9.73
C ALA A 147 15.80 7.76 -10.87
N ALA A 148 16.38 6.58 -10.60
CA ALA A 148 17.02 5.76 -11.62
C ALA A 148 16.02 5.29 -12.68
N TYR A 149 14.84 4.84 -12.24
CA TYR A 149 13.76 4.42 -13.12
C TYR A 149 13.32 5.56 -14.06
N ARG A 150 13.02 6.76 -13.53
CA ARG A 150 12.61 7.93 -14.32
C ARG A 150 13.66 8.34 -15.34
N ALA A 151 14.93 8.36 -14.94
CA ALA A 151 16.04 8.69 -15.83
C ALA A 151 16.13 7.72 -17.01
N VAL A 152 15.91 6.41 -16.78
CA VAL A 152 15.99 5.39 -17.85
C VAL A 152 14.79 5.45 -18.81
N VAL A 153 13.58 5.68 -18.29
CA VAL A 153 12.37 5.73 -19.14
C VAL A 153 12.10 7.09 -19.77
N GLY A 154 12.94 8.08 -19.50
CA GLY A 154 12.81 9.42 -20.07
C GLY A 154 11.64 10.24 -19.52
N ILE A 155 11.16 9.91 -18.31
CA ILE A 155 10.16 10.73 -17.63
C ILE A 155 10.89 11.94 -17.04
N ASP A 156 10.52 13.14 -17.50
CA ASP A 156 11.09 14.37 -17.00
C ASP A 156 10.75 14.55 -15.52
N GLY A 157 11.76 14.61 -14.70
CA GLY A 157 11.68 14.89 -13.27
C GLY A 157 12.32 16.23 -12.92
N GLY A 158 12.63 17.06 -13.94
CA GLY A 158 13.32 18.31 -13.77
C GLY A 158 14.77 18.14 -13.28
N ALA A 159 15.38 19.22 -12.82
CA ALA A 159 16.74 19.22 -12.26
C ALA A 159 16.95 18.22 -11.12
N LEU A 160 15.88 17.82 -10.45
CA LEU A 160 15.86 16.87 -9.35
C LEU A 160 16.31 15.47 -9.79
N THR A 161 15.89 14.97 -10.95
CA THR A 161 16.27 13.64 -11.46
C THR A 161 17.77 13.48 -11.65
N THR A 162 18.49 14.55 -11.94
CA THR A 162 19.94 14.51 -12.13
C THR A 162 20.71 14.31 -10.84
N TYR A 163 20.22 14.85 -9.71
CA TYR A 163 20.92 14.82 -8.42
C TYR A 163 20.42 13.71 -7.48
N TYR A 164 19.16 13.26 -7.59
CA TYR A 164 18.63 12.20 -6.75
C TYR A 164 19.39 10.90 -6.82
N PRO A 165 19.81 10.38 -7.98
CA PRO A 165 20.60 9.16 -8.03
C PRO A 165 21.84 9.26 -7.14
N LEU A 166 22.57 10.36 -7.20
CA LEU A 166 23.78 10.54 -6.41
C LEU A 166 23.49 10.60 -4.91
N LEU A 167 22.49 11.38 -4.49
CA LEU A 167 22.08 11.50 -3.09
C LEU A 167 21.52 10.18 -2.58
N ALA A 168 20.74 9.47 -3.38
CA ALA A 168 20.20 8.18 -3.04
C ALA A 168 21.31 7.12 -2.89
N TYR A 169 22.28 7.07 -3.78
CA TYR A 169 23.42 6.14 -3.65
C TYR A 169 24.27 6.42 -2.41
N ILE A 170 24.54 7.69 -2.09
CA ILE A 170 25.25 8.05 -0.86
C ILE A 170 24.45 7.59 0.38
N GLY A 171 23.15 7.80 0.37
CA GLY A 171 22.29 7.36 1.47
C GLY A 171 22.16 5.84 1.57
N ILE A 172 22.02 5.13 0.45
CA ILE A 172 22.03 3.66 0.42
C ILE A 172 23.36 3.14 0.98
N ALA A 173 24.49 3.67 0.54
CA ALA A 173 25.80 3.28 1.06
C ALA A 173 25.93 3.55 2.57
N GLY A 174 25.50 4.72 3.03
CA GLY A 174 25.50 5.08 4.44
C GLY A 174 24.60 4.17 5.29
N SER A 175 23.40 3.85 4.81
CA SER A 175 22.48 2.96 5.52
C SER A 175 22.96 1.51 5.57
N ILE A 176 23.63 1.02 4.52
CA ILE A 176 24.28 -0.30 4.52
C ILE A 176 25.41 -0.32 5.56
N ILE A 177 26.22 0.73 5.64
CA ILE A 177 27.28 0.84 6.65
C ILE A 177 26.70 0.82 8.08
N ILE A 178 25.58 1.53 8.31
CA ILE A 178 24.91 1.55 9.62
C ILE A 178 24.35 0.18 9.99
N LEU A 179 23.74 -0.53 9.03
CA LEU A 179 23.22 -1.89 9.23
C LEU A 179 24.33 -2.89 9.53
N ASP A 180 25.49 -2.72 8.88
CA ASP A 180 26.62 -3.64 8.96
C ASP A 180 27.46 -3.47 10.27
N TYR A 181 27.40 -2.29 10.90
CA TYR A 181 28.33 -1.94 11.98
C TYR A 181 28.20 -2.81 13.25
N LYS A 182 27.15 -3.59 13.43
CA LYS A 182 26.91 -4.30 14.70
C LYS A 182 26.41 -5.74 14.62
N SER A 183 26.88 -6.59 13.78
CA SER A 183 26.70 -8.03 14.03
C SER A 183 25.65 -8.83 13.22
N ILE A 184 24.95 -8.27 12.27
CA ILE A 184 23.99 -9.09 11.51
C ILE A 184 24.69 -9.98 10.46
N LEU A 185 25.97 -9.73 10.16
CA LEU A 185 26.60 -10.33 8.98
C LEU A 185 27.97 -10.93 9.25
N LYS A 186 27.99 -12.26 9.32
CA LYS A 186 29.24 -13.03 9.23
C LYS A 186 29.88 -12.90 7.82
N ASP A 187 29.10 -12.56 6.80
CA ASP A 187 29.59 -12.45 5.41
C ASP A 187 29.09 -11.17 4.70
N LYS A 188 29.77 -10.06 5.00
CA LYS A 188 29.47 -8.70 4.52
C LYS A 188 29.42 -8.58 3.00
N LYS A 189 30.34 -9.23 2.28
CA LYS A 189 30.44 -9.10 0.82
C LYS A 189 29.24 -9.73 0.10
N ILE A 190 28.78 -10.88 0.57
CA ILE A 190 27.63 -11.59 -0.02
C ILE A 190 26.37 -10.75 0.18
N TYR A 191 26.20 -10.15 1.35
CA TYR A 191 25.04 -9.35 1.68
C TYR A 191 24.93 -8.06 0.83
N ILE A 192 26.03 -7.32 0.68
CA ILE A 192 26.08 -6.12 -0.16
C ILE A 192 25.81 -6.47 -1.64
N ARG A 193 26.48 -7.51 -2.16
CA ARG A 193 26.26 -7.99 -3.53
C ARG A 193 24.80 -8.36 -3.77
N LYS A 194 24.17 -9.00 -2.79
CA LYS A 194 22.77 -9.38 -2.84
C LYS A 194 21.85 -8.17 -2.89
N GLY A 195 22.09 -7.16 -2.05
CA GLY A 195 21.34 -5.90 -2.08
C GLY A 195 21.45 -5.16 -3.40
N ILE A 196 22.65 -5.09 -3.98
CA ILE A 196 22.87 -4.50 -5.31
C ILE A 196 22.07 -5.27 -6.37
N LEU A 197 22.16 -6.61 -6.37
CA LEU A 197 21.43 -7.43 -7.33
C LEU A 197 19.91 -7.24 -7.20
N GLU A 198 19.39 -7.26 -5.99
CA GLU A 198 17.96 -7.00 -5.73
C GLU A 198 17.53 -5.63 -6.25
N THR A 199 18.32 -4.58 -6.01
CA THR A 199 18.07 -3.22 -6.51
C THR A 199 18.04 -3.18 -8.04
N LEU A 200 19.02 -3.81 -8.71
CA LEU A 200 19.08 -3.90 -10.17
C LEU A 200 17.88 -4.65 -10.75
N VAL A 201 17.47 -5.76 -10.13
CA VAL A 201 16.27 -6.52 -10.55
C VAL A 201 15.03 -5.64 -10.42
N ILE A 202 14.87 -4.93 -9.32
CA ILE A 202 13.73 -4.02 -9.12
C ILE A 202 13.70 -2.93 -10.19
N CYS A 203 14.81 -2.23 -10.43
CA CYS A 203 14.89 -1.20 -11.47
C CYS A 203 14.55 -1.78 -12.86
N THR A 204 15.08 -2.95 -13.19
CA THR A 204 14.81 -3.62 -14.46
C THR A 204 13.32 -3.97 -14.60
N VAL A 205 12.71 -4.51 -13.56
CA VAL A 205 11.27 -4.82 -13.55
C VAL A 205 10.43 -3.56 -13.74
N LEU A 206 10.78 -2.45 -13.08
CA LEU A 206 10.06 -1.19 -13.25
C LEU A 206 10.14 -0.66 -14.68
N VAL A 207 11.33 -0.70 -15.30
CA VAL A 207 11.52 -0.28 -16.69
C VAL A 207 10.71 -1.15 -17.66
N ILE A 208 10.81 -2.47 -17.53
CA ILE A 208 10.07 -3.42 -18.37
C ILE A 208 8.55 -3.21 -18.22
N THR A 209 8.07 -3.09 -16.99
CA THR A 209 6.62 -2.95 -16.73
C THR A 209 6.08 -1.61 -17.18
N PHE A 210 6.88 -0.55 -17.16
CA PHE A 210 6.52 0.74 -17.74
C PHE A 210 6.29 0.61 -19.25
N HIS A 211 7.24 0.04 -19.99
CA HIS A 211 7.10 -0.13 -21.43
C HIS A 211 5.94 -1.06 -21.80
N ILE A 212 5.74 -2.16 -21.06
CA ILE A 212 4.59 -3.04 -21.26
C ILE A 212 3.28 -2.28 -21.02
N SER A 213 3.16 -1.58 -19.89
CA SER A 213 1.95 -0.81 -19.56
C SER A 213 1.66 0.25 -20.62
N THR A 214 2.68 0.96 -21.09
CA THR A 214 2.55 1.98 -22.14
C THR A 214 2.14 1.37 -23.48
N ALA A 215 2.74 0.25 -23.88
CA ALA A 215 2.45 -0.43 -25.14
C ALA A 215 1.04 -1.05 -25.18
N ILE A 216 0.54 -1.56 -24.05
CA ILE A 216 -0.78 -2.20 -23.96
C ILE A 216 -1.90 -1.18 -23.70
N ARG A 217 -1.57 0.02 -23.20
CA ARG A 217 -2.55 1.05 -22.83
C ARG A 217 -3.61 1.34 -23.90
N PRO A 218 -3.32 1.35 -25.22
CA PRO A 218 -4.33 1.56 -26.25
C PRO A 218 -5.38 0.44 -26.32
N ILE A 219 -5.04 -0.77 -25.86
CA ILE A 219 -5.90 -1.95 -25.89
C ILE A 219 -6.62 -2.11 -24.55
N ILE A 220 -5.85 -2.05 -23.46
CA ILE A 220 -6.34 -2.20 -22.09
C ILE A 220 -5.56 -1.25 -21.19
N ALA A 221 -6.23 -0.36 -20.47
CA ALA A 221 -5.61 0.62 -19.58
C ALA A 221 -5.17 -0.01 -18.23
N LEU A 222 -4.28 -1.02 -18.29
CA LEU A 222 -3.75 -1.66 -17.09
C LEU A 222 -2.61 -0.82 -16.49
N PRO A 223 -2.66 -0.54 -15.18
CA PRO A 223 -1.60 0.21 -14.52
C PRO A 223 -0.32 -0.63 -14.39
N GLN A 224 0.82 0.06 -14.37
CA GLN A 224 2.14 -0.55 -14.25
C GLN A 224 2.27 -1.53 -13.07
N ILE A 225 1.61 -1.23 -11.95
CA ILE A 225 1.64 -2.06 -10.74
C ILE A 225 1.14 -3.49 -10.98
N PHE A 226 0.19 -3.68 -11.90
CA PHE A 226 -0.30 -5.01 -12.28
C PHE A 226 0.83 -5.87 -12.88
N PHE A 227 1.59 -5.32 -13.82
CA PHE A 227 2.70 -6.03 -14.45
C PHE A 227 3.87 -6.22 -13.48
N ALA A 228 4.15 -5.24 -12.63
CA ALA A 228 5.16 -5.36 -11.57
C ALA A 228 4.83 -6.52 -10.62
N MET A 229 3.57 -6.64 -10.22
CA MET A 229 3.09 -7.76 -9.40
C MET A 229 3.28 -9.10 -10.14
N LEU A 230 2.83 -9.21 -11.38
CA LEU A 230 2.96 -10.47 -12.14
C LEU A 230 4.42 -10.92 -12.28
N ILE A 231 5.32 -10.01 -12.66
CA ILE A 231 6.73 -10.33 -12.85
C ILE A 231 7.39 -10.68 -11.52
N MET A 232 7.22 -9.85 -10.49
CA MET A 232 7.87 -10.09 -9.20
C MET A 232 7.33 -11.32 -8.49
N CYS A 233 6.01 -11.59 -8.58
CA CYS A 233 5.43 -12.82 -8.07
C CYS A 233 5.97 -14.05 -8.81
N SER A 234 6.11 -13.98 -10.13
CA SER A 234 6.72 -15.06 -10.93
C SER A 234 8.19 -15.28 -10.55
N LEU A 235 8.97 -14.21 -10.42
CA LEU A 235 10.35 -14.30 -9.95
C LEU A 235 10.44 -14.93 -8.54
N GLY A 236 9.57 -14.51 -7.63
CA GLY A 236 9.48 -15.10 -6.30
C GLY A 236 9.16 -16.59 -6.33
N ALA A 237 8.23 -17.02 -7.20
CA ALA A 237 7.90 -18.44 -7.37
C ALA A 237 9.05 -19.26 -7.96
N VAL A 238 9.81 -18.70 -8.91
CA VAL A 238 11.00 -19.35 -9.50
C VAL A 238 12.14 -19.42 -8.48
N PHE A 239 12.42 -18.30 -7.81
CA PHE A 239 13.49 -18.19 -6.82
C PHE A 239 12.97 -18.37 -5.38
N TYR A 240 12.08 -19.35 -5.16
CA TYR A 240 11.41 -19.56 -3.88
C TYR A 240 12.35 -19.85 -2.69
N LYS A 241 13.58 -20.30 -2.94
CA LYS A 241 14.64 -20.51 -1.93
C LYS A 241 15.54 -19.27 -1.71
N TRP A 242 15.25 -18.16 -2.40
CA TRP A 242 16.05 -16.95 -2.24
C TRP A 242 15.76 -16.31 -0.88
N ALA A 243 16.75 -16.35 0.02
CA ALA A 243 16.66 -15.60 1.26
C ALA A 243 16.76 -14.09 0.97
N LEU A 244 15.86 -13.29 1.51
CA LEU A 244 15.78 -11.85 1.24
C LEU A 244 17.11 -11.15 1.63
N GLY A 245 17.62 -10.32 0.73
CA GLY A 245 18.75 -9.44 1.00
C GLY A 245 18.31 -8.10 1.60
N PRO A 246 19.24 -7.17 1.80
CA PRO A 246 18.96 -5.91 2.49
C PRO A 246 17.92 -5.03 1.80
N THR A 247 17.89 -5.02 0.48
CA THR A 247 16.96 -4.19 -0.29
C THR A 247 15.52 -4.66 -0.12
N LEU A 248 15.24 -5.93 -0.39
CA LEU A 248 13.89 -6.48 -0.24
C LEU A 248 13.43 -6.46 1.22
N ARG A 249 14.31 -6.72 2.18
CA ARG A 249 13.99 -6.62 3.62
C ARG A 249 13.59 -5.20 4.02
N SER A 250 14.37 -4.19 3.63
CA SER A 250 14.08 -2.80 3.98
C SER A 250 12.76 -2.33 3.37
N LEU A 251 12.50 -2.65 2.10
CA LEU A 251 11.24 -2.31 1.46
C LEU A 251 10.05 -3.03 2.11
N LEU A 252 10.19 -4.30 2.46
CA LEU A 252 9.14 -5.05 3.14
C LEU A 252 8.83 -4.46 4.53
N PHE A 253 9.88 -4.09 5.27
CA PHE A 253 9.75 -3.58 6.64
C PHE A 253 9.26 -2.14 6.72
N ALA A 254 9.82 -1.23 5.92
CA ALA A 254 9.59 0.21 6.07
C ALA A 254 9.14 0.94 4.79
N GLY A 255 9.18 0.28 3.61
CA GLY A 255 8.83 0.93 2.36
C GLY A 255 7.41 1.50 2.36
N LEU A 256 6.43 0.67 2.70
CA LEU A 256 5.04 1.10 2.71
C LEU A 256 4.73 2.15 3.80
N PRO A 257 5.15 2.02 5.06
CA PRO A 257 5.02 3.10 6.05
C PRO A 257 5.62 4.44 5.60
N MET A 258 6.74 4.41 4.90
CA MET A 258 7.39 5.63 4.37
C MET A 258 6.54 6.31 3.29
N VAL A 259 6.03 5.52 2.33
CA VAL A 259 5.14 6.03 1.27
C VAL A 259 3.85 6.59 1.86
N LEU A 260 3.26 5.91 2.84
CA LEU A 260 2.07 6.38 3.54
C LEU A 260 2.34 7.68 4.30
N ALA A 261 3.51 7.79 4.98
CA ALA A 261 3.89 9.03 5.66
C ALA A 261 3.96 10.22 4.69
N ALA A 262 4.54 10.03 3.51
CA ALA A 262 4.59 11.05 2.46
C ALA A 262 3.18 11.42 1.96
N ASN A 263 2.34 10.43 1.70
CA ASN A 263 0.95 10.67 1.26
C ASN A 263 0.12 11.42 2.31
N PHE A 264 0.24 11.06 3.57
CA PHE A 264 -0.53 11.73 4.64
C PHE A 264 -0.03 13.16 4.90
N LEU A 265 1.27 13.40 4.77
CA LEU A 265 1.83 14.74 4.87
C LEU A 265 1.28 15.65 3.75
N ILE A 266 1.30 15.19 2.51
CA ILE A 266 0.71 15.91 1.37
C ILE A 266 -0.80 16.04 1.54
N GLY A 267 -1.49 14.96 1.95
CA GLY A 267 -2.92 14.99 2.21
C GLY A 267 -3.30 16.04 3.25
N GLY A 268 -2.54 16.13 4.34
CA GLY A 268 -2.73 17.14 5.37
C GLY A 268 -2.59 18.58 4.85
N SER A 269 -1.62 18.82 3.96
CA SER A 269 -1.40 20.15 3.37
C SER A 269 -2.53 20.61 2.45
N ARG A 270 -3.36 19.68 1.94
CA ARG A 270 -4.45 19.97 0.98
C ARG A 270 -5.87 19.89 1.58
N ILE A 271 -5.98 19.77 2.89
CA ILE A 271 -7.30 19.64 3.57
C ILE A 271 -8.23 20.79 3.21
N SER A 272 -7.74 22.03 3.28
CA SER A 272 -8.56 23.23 3.00
C SER A 272 -9.00 23.34 1.54
N GLU A 273 -8.17 22.93 0.60
CA GLU A 273 -8.51 22.90 -0.84
C GLU A 273 -9.61 21.88 -1.11
N ALA A 274 -9.50 20.69 -0.53
CA ALA A 274 -10.44 19.60 -0.73
C ALA A 274 -11.86 19.97 -0.27
N PHE A 275 -12.00 20.62 0.89
CA PHE A 275 -13.32 21.05 1.38
C PHE A 275 -13.97 22.16 0.54
N GLY A 276 -13.19 22.87 -0.27
CA GLY A 276 -13.71 23.87 -1.21
C GLY A 276 -14.35 23.28 -2.48
N ILE A 277 -14.18 21.97 -2.75
CA ILE A 277 -14.66 21.35 -3.98
C ILE A 277 -16.11 20.86 -3.81
N PRO A 278 -17.04 21.26 -4.72
CA PRO A 278 -18.42 20.79 -4.67
C PRO A 278 -18.51 19.25 -4.71
N GLY A 279 -19.34 18.66 -3.84
CA GLY A 279 -19.53 17.21 -3.74
C GLY A 279 -18.43 16.45 -2.99
N MET A 280 -17.31 17.08 -2.66
CA MET A 280 -16.20 16.41 -1.98
C MET A 280 -16.58 15.90 -0.59
N THR A 281 -17.43 16.62 0.14
CA THR A 281 -17.93 16.17 1.46
C THR A 281 -18.64 14.83 1.38
N SER A 282 -19.46 14.61 0.34
CA SER A 282 -20.15 13.33 0.10
C SER A 282 -19.15 12.22 -0.26
N VAL A 283 -18.13 12.53 -1.08
CA VAL A 283 -17.03 11.60 -1.40
C VAL A 283 -16.29 11.17 -0.15
N LEU A 284 -15.97 12.11 0.74
CA LEU A 284 -15.27 11.84 2.00
C LEU A 284 -16.14 11.03 2.97
N ALA A 285 -17.42 11.38 3.09
CA ALA A 285 -18.38 10.66 3.92
C ALA A 285 -18.54 9.21 3.42
N PHE A 286 -18.65 9.02 2.10
CA PHE A 286 -18.70 7.70 1.50
C PHE A 286 -17.39 6.93 1.73
N GLY A 287 -16.22 7.56 1.55
CA GLY A 287 -14.93 6.94 1.78
C GLY A 287 -14.80 6.39 3.20
N PHE A 288 -15.14 7.21 4.21
CA PHE A 288 -15.12 6.81 5.61
C PHE A 288 -16.14 5.69 5.92
N ALA A 289 -17.39 5.89 5.54
CA ALA A 289 -18.48 4.94 5.81
C ALA A 289 -18.31 3.64 5.03
N GLY A 290 -17.90 3.73 3.76
CA GLY A 290 -17.60 2.59 2.90
C GLY A 290 -16.51 1.71 3.48
N GLN A 291 -15.46 2.32 4.04
CA GLN A 291 -14.42 1.56 4.71
C GLN A 291 -14.94 0.77 5.93
N LEU A 292 -15.81 1.35 6.74
CA LEU A 292 -16.48 0.63 7.83
C LEU A 292 -17.26 -0.57 7.30
N VAL A 293 -18.05 -0.37 6.24
CA VAL A 293 -18.85 -1.45 5.64
C VAL A 293 -17.97 -2.55 5.06
N TRP A 294 -16.99 -2.20 4.25
CA TRP A 294 -16.17 -3.20 3.58
C TRP A 294 -15.27 -3.96 4.55
N MET A 295 -14.67 -3.27 5.53
CA MET A 295 -13.83 -3.89 6.54
C MET A 295 -14.65 -4.74 7.52
N PHE A 296 -15.57 -4.10 8.23
CA PHE A 296 -16.32 -4.78 9.30
C PHE A 296 -17.45 -5.66 8.76
N GLY A 297 -17.99 -5.35 7.59
CA GLY A 297 -18.90 -6.22 6.86
C GLY A 297 -18.23 -7.51 6.42
N GLY A 298 -16.99 -7.44 5.89
CA GLY A 298 -16.19 -8.63 5.56
C GLY A 298 -15.92 -9.51 6.77
N ILE A 299 -15.52 -8.91 7.91
CA ILE A 299 -15.37 -9.61 9.18
C ILE A 299 -16.69 -10.29 9.58
N SER A 300 -17.79 -9.55 9.57
CA SER A 300 -19.11 -10.02 9.99
C SER A 300 -19.59 -11.20 9.14
N ILE A 301 -19.41 -11.12 7.81
CA ILE A 301 -19.77 -12.20 6.89
C ILE A 301 -18.98 -13.47 7.20
N ILE A 302 -17.67 -13.37 7.39
CA ILE A 302 -16.86 -14.54 7.73
C ILE A 302 -17.29 -15.12 9.08
N MET A 303 -17.57 -14.29 10.09
CA MET A 303 -18.01 -14.76 11.40
C MET A 303 -19.39 -15.47 11.37
N ILE A 304 -20.28 -15.07 10.46
CA ILE A 304 -21.60 -15.69 10.32
C ILE A 304 -21.49 -17.04 9.60
N PHE A 305 -20.73 -17.10 8.51
CA PHE A 305 -20.75 -18.23 7.58
C PHE A 305 -19.58 -19.22 7.72
N ALA A 306 -18.50 -18.79 8.37
CA ALA A 306 -17.33 -19.62 8.64
C ALA A 306 -16.77 -19.31 10.04
N LYS A 307 -16.36 -20.34 10.79
CA LYS A 307 -15.81 -20.15 12.15
C LYS A 307 -14.34 -19.67 12.14
N THR A 308 -13.80 -19.32 11.00
CA THR A 308 -12.45 -18.80 10.80
C THR A 308 -12.35 -17.30 11.10
N ALA A 309 -13.00 -16.85 12.17
CA ALA A 309 -12.97 -15.44 12.61
C ALA A 309 -11.73 -15.10 13.47
N HIS A 310 -10.61 -15.76 13.20
CA HIS A 310 -9.37 -15.53 13.92
C HIS A 310 -8.54 -14.42 13.27
N VAL A 311 -7.95 -13.52 14.06
CA VAL A 311 -7.18 -12.37 13.58
C VAL A 311 -6.11 -12.74 12.55
N ARG A 312 -5.39 -13.86 12.76
CA ARG A 312 -4.34 -14.38 11.87
C ARG A 312 -4.81 -14.69 10.44
N ASN A 313 -6.10 -14.97 10.27
CA ASN A 313 -6.71 -15.32 9.00
C ASN A 313 -7.48 -14.14 8.40
N LEU A 314 -8.22 -13.41 9.24
CA LEU A 314 -9.05 -12.28 8.81
C LEU A 314 -8.21 -11.10 8.34
N ALA A 315 -7.17 -10.73 9.07
CA ALA A 315 -6.37 -9.57 8.71
C ALA A 315 -5.71 -9.69 7.32
N PRO A 316 -5.01 -10.79 6.97
CA PRO A 316 -4.49 -10.97 5.61
C PRO A 316 -5.59 -11.06 4.54
N ALA A 317 -6.72 -11.74 4.83
CA ALA A 317 -7.81 -11.89 3.88
C ALA A 317 -8.46 -10.55 3.53
N LEU A 318 -8.64 -9.67 4.52
CA LEU A 318 -9.16 -8.31 4.31
C LEU A 318 -8.12 -7.38 3.68
N ALA A 319 -6.86 -7.46 4.10
CA ALA A 319 -5.78 -6.72 3.48
C ALA A 319 -5.69 -7.00 1.98
N GLY A 320 -5.79 -8.28 1.61
CA GLY A 320 -5.86 -8.70 0.21
C GLY A 320 -7.19 -8.33 -0.44
N GLY A 321 -8.33 -8.71 0.16
CA GLY A 321 -9.67 -8.53 -0.41
C GLY A 321 -10.09 -7.09 -0.61
N LEU A 322 -9.47 -6.15 0.08
CA LEU A 322 -9.67 -4.72 -0.13
C LEU A 322 -8.46 -4.05 -0.79
N SER A 323 -7.35 -4.78 -0.97
CA SER A 323 -6.04 -4.22 -1.34
C SER A 323 -5.66 -3.04 -0.43
N HIS A 324 -5.96 -3.20 0.88
CA HIS A 324 -5.99 -2.12 1.85
C HIS A 324 -4.60 -1.76 2.36
N ALA A 325 -4.18 -0.53 2.09
CA ALA A 325 -2.83 -0.04 2.38
C ALA A 325 -2.41 -0.18 3.85
N GLY A 326 -3.23 0.31 4.76
CA GLY A 326 -2.90 0.32 6.19
C GLY A 326 -2.87 -1.08 6.80
N LEU A 327 -3.85 -1.92 6.48
CA LEU A 327 -3.90 -3.28 6.99
C LEU A 327 -2.78 -4.15 6.40
N THR A 328 -2.45 -3.96 5.12
CA THR A 328 -1.29 -4.61 4.49
C THR A 328 -0.01 -4.21 5.21
N GLY A 329 0.19 -2.91 5.48
CA GLY A 329 1.36 -2.42 6.21
C GLY A 329 1.46 -3.01 7.62
N ALA A 330 0.35 -3.05 8.36
CA ALA A 330 0.31 -3.66 9.69
C ALA A 330 0.62 -5.15 9.69
N CYS A 331 0.04 -5.89 8.73
CA CYS A 331 0.31 -7.32 8.59
C CYS A 331 1.78 -7.57 8.21
N THR A 332 2.31 -6.87 7.20
CA THR A 332 3.69 -7.07 6.75
C THR A 332 4.73 -6.65 7.79
N ALA A 333 4.40 -5.67 8.63
CA ALA A 333 5.23 -5.28 9.77
C ALA A 333 5.18 -6.27 10.94
N GLY A 334 4.27 -7.25 10.92
CA GLY A 334 4.13 -8.24 12.00
C GLY A 334 3.28 -7.76 13.18
N ASP A 335 2.65 -6.59 13.09
CA ASP A 335 1.83 -6.00 14.17
C ASP A 335 0.65 -6.90 14.59
N LEU A 336 0.18 -7.75 13.68
CA LEU A 336 -0.94 -8.70 13.89
C LEU A 336 -0.47 -10.16 14.02
N GLY A 337 0.81 -10.35 14.30
CA GLY A 337 1.45 -11.64 14.51
C GLY A 337 2.06 -12.27 13.26
N HIS A 338 3.03 -13.17 13.48
CA HIS A 338 3.82 -13.80 12.41
C HIS A 338 2.99 -14.63 11.40
N LEU A 339 1.90 -15.26 11.84
CA LEU A 339 1.02 -16.00 10.93
C LEU A 339 0.24 -15.07 9.98
N ALA A 340 -0.22 -13.93 10.47
CA ALA A 340 -0.81 -12.90 9.61
C ALA A 340 0.23 -12.35 8.64
N GLN A 341 1.44 -12.06 9.12
CA GLN A 341 2.55 -11.59 8.31
C GLN A 341 2.90 -12.55 7.17
N SER A 342 3.03 -13.83 7.44
CA SER A 342 3.39 -14.85 6.43
C SER A 342 2.32 -15.05 5.36
N ARG A 343 1.04 -14.85 5.67
CA ARG A 343 -0.09 -15.03 4.74
C ARG A 343 -0.38 -13.80 3.88
N THR A 344 -0.04 -12.61 4.38
CA THR A 344 -0.36 -11.35 3.71
C THR A 344 0.23 -11.22 2.30
N PRO A 345 1.49 -11.56 2.02
CA PRO A 345 2.04 -11.44 0.67
C PRO A 345 1.28 -12.26 -0.39
N ILE A 346 0.78 -13.44 -0.04
CA ILE A 346 -0.09 -14.21 -0.94
C ILE A 346 -1.41 -13.48 -1.16
N MET A 347 -2.03 -13.02 -0.09
CA MET A 347 -3.37 -12.42 -0.14
C MET A 347 -3.39 -11.14 -0.96
N ILE A 348 -2.35 -10.29 -0.88
CA ILE A 348 -2.29 -9.05 -1.65
C ILE A 348 -1.95 -9.22 -3.12
N ASN A 349 -1.33 -10.34 -3.53
CA ASN A 349 -1.03 -10.58 -4.95
C ASN A 349 -2.27 -10.95 -5.76
N LEU A 350 -3.15 -11.76 -5.19
CA LEU A 350 -4.28 -12.31 -5.94
C LEU A 350 -5.31 -11.27 -6.36
N PRO A 351 -5.71 -10.34 -5.48
CA PRO A 351 -6.67 -9.32 -5.85
C PRO A 351 -6.20 -8.42 -6.98
N PHE A 352 -4.89 -8.28 -7.19
CA PHE A 352 -4.37 -7.55 -8.35
C PHE A 352 -4.77 -8.20 -9.68
N LEU A 353 -5.11 -9.49 -9.71
CA LEU A 353 -5.69 -10.13 -10.89
C LEU A 353 -7.07 -9.53 -11.25
N ALA A 354 -7.79 -9.02 -10.25
CA ALA A 354 -9.05 -8.30 -10.48
C ALA A 354 -8.84 -6.98 -11.23
N HIS A 355 -7.64 -6.43 -11.24
CA HIS A 355 -7.30 -5.19 -11.93
C HIS A 355 -7.59 -5.26 -13.44
N VAL A 356 -7.49 -6.43 -14.05
CA VAL A 356 -7.84 -6.61 -15.47
C VAL A 356 -9.30 -6.17 -15.70
N PHE A 357 -10.22 -6.62 -14.87
CA PHE A 357 -11.64 -6.27 -14.97
C PHE A 357 -11.89 -4.81 -14.58
N VAL A 358 -11.29 -4.37 -13.47
CA VAL A 358 -11.44 -3.01 -12.94
C VAL A 358 -11.01 -1.97 -13.97
N PHE A 359 -9.78 -2.08 -14.48
CA PHE A 359 -9.23 -1.06 -15.37
C PHE A 359 -9.78 -1.15 -16.78
N SER A 360 -10.14 -2.34 -17.27
CA SER A 360 -10.84 -2.45 -18.56
C SER A 360 -12.21 -1.77 -18.53
N ILE A 361 -12.99 -2.00 -17.47
CA ILE A 361 -14.29 -1.37 -17.30
C ILE A 361 -14.17 0.13 -17.10
N LEU A 362 -13.20 0.58 -16.30
CA LEU A 362 -12.97 2.01 -16.08
C LEU A 362 -12.50 2.72 -17.37
N ALA A 363 -11.62 2.10 -18.16
CA ALA A 363 -11.18 2.67 -19.43
C ALA A 363 -12.37 2.86 -20.40
N ILE A 364 -13.19 1.82 -20.60
CA ILE A 364 -14.39 1.93 -21.45
C ILE A 364 -15.38 2.95 -20.86
N SER A 365 -15.49 3.03 -19.55
CA SER A 365 -16.37 4.01 -18.88
C SER A 365 -15.87 5.44 -19.07
N ALA A 366 -14.55 5.67 -19.01
CA ALA A 366 -13.95 6.98 -19.24
C ALA A 366 -14.20 7.49 -20.67
N GLU A 367 -14.10 6.62 -21.68
CA GLU A 367 -14.44 6.95 -23.07
C GLU A 367 -15.92 7.34 -23.26
N ARG A 368 -16.81 6.77 -22.44
CA ARG A 368 -18.26 7.04 -22.49
C ARG A 368 -18.71 8.17 -21.56
N GLY A 369 -17.83 8.67 -20.70
CA GLY A 369 -18.16 9.66 -19.68
C GLY A 369 -19.05 9.15 -18.53
N SER A 370 -19.37 7.83 -18.49
CA SER A 370 -20.20 7.22 -17.45
C SER A 370 -19.88 5.73 -17.29
N LEU A 371 -20.18 5.18 -16.09
CA LEU A 371 -19.93 3.76 -15.81
C LEU A 371 -20.72 2.86 -16.77
N VAL A 372 -20.04 1.89 -17.41
CA VAL A 372 -20.68 0.84 -18.20
C VAL A 372 -21.36 -0.18 -17.29
N MET A 373 -22.62 0.06 -16.98
CA MET A 373 -23.37 -0.62 -15.92
C MET A 373 -23.47 -2.15 -16.12
N GLY A 374 -23.71 -2.64 -17.34
CA GLY A 374 -23.85 -4.08 -17.61
C GLY A 374 -22.62 -4.90 -17.20
N PRO A 375 -21.43 -4.62 -17.75
CA PRO A 375 -20.17 -5.25 -17.31
C PRO A 375 -19.88 -5.07 -15.83
N ALA A 376 -20.13 -3.88 -15.25
CA ALA A 376 -19.92 -3.61 -13.83
C ALA A 376 -20.77 -4.53 -12.94
N LEU A 377 -22.06 -4.70 -13.26
CA LEU A 377 -22.96 -5.62 -12.57
C LEU A 377 -22.54 -7.07 -12.72
N ALA A 378 -22.08 -7.49 -13.91
CA ALA A 378 -21.61 -8.85 -14.14
C ALA A 378 -20.40 -9.18 -13.25
N VAL A 379 -19.45 -8.25 -13.11
CA VAL A 379 -18.28 -8.43 -12.23
C VAL A 379 -18.68 -8.37 -10.76
N LEU A 380 -19.59 -7.49 -10.37
CA LEU A 380 -20.16 -7.46 -9.02
C LEU A 380 -20.76 -8.80 -8.61
N LEU A 381 -21.60 -9.38 -9.48
CA LEU A 381 -22.22 -10.70 -9.25
C LEU A 381 -21.16 -11.82 -9.18
N THR A 382 -20.16 -11.78 -10.06
CA THR A 382 -19.03 -12.71 -10.02
C THR A 382 -18.29 -12.63 -8.69
N GLY A 383 -18.03 -11.41 -8.20
CA GLY A 383 -17.43 -11.17 -6.89
C GLY A 383 -18.27 -11.74 -5.74
N ALA A 384 -19.59 -11.52 -5.76
CA ALA A 384 -20.52 -12.09 -4.79
C ALA A 384 -20.50 -13.63 -4.79
N LEU A 385 -20.54 -14.25 -5.97
CA LEU A 385 -20.49 -15.72 -6.12
C LEU A 385 -19.16 -16.30 -5.61
N LEU A 386 -18.04 -15.68 -5.95
CA LEU A 386 -16.71 -16.08 -5.46
C LEU A 386 -16.62 -15.95 -3.93
N THR A 387 -17.17 -14.88 -3.37
CA THR A 387 -17.22 -14.68 -1.92
C THR A 387 -18.02 -15.80 -1.24
N VAL A 388 -19.22 -16.11 -1.74
CA VAL A 388 -20.03 -17.22 -1.21
C VAL A 388 -19.30 -18.56 -1.35
N TRP A 389 -18.66 -18.80 -2.48
CA TRP A 389 -17.86 -20.02 -2.67
C TRP A 389 -16.68 -20.12 -1.72
N SER A 390 -16.01 -18.99 -1.45
CA SER A 390 -14.92 -18.94 -0.48
C SER A 390 -15.38 -19.32 0.93
N LEU A 391 -16.54 -18.81 1.35
CA LEU A 391 -17.14 -19.12 2.65
C LEU A 391 -17.49 -20.61 2.79
N LYS A 392 -18.03 -21.24 1.74
CA LYS A 392 -18.23 -22.69 1.70
C LYS A 392 -16.91 -23.45 1.83
N THR A 393 -15.83 -22.98 1.15
CA THR A 393 -14.51 -23.60 1.25
C THR A 393 -13.95 -23.48 2.68
N LEU A 394 -14.06 -22.31 3.30
CA LEU A 394 -13.60 -22.05 4.66
C LEU A 394 -14.36 -22.89 5.70
N ARG A 395 -15.69 -23.00 5.57
CA ARG A 395 -16.50 -23.87 6.44
C ARG A 395 -16.08 -25.33 6.36
N ALA A 396 -15.73 -25.82 5.15
CA ALA A 396 -15.29 -27.20 4.96
C ALA A 396 -13.86 -27.49 5.49
N VAL A 397 -13.11 -26.48 5.93
CA VAL A 397 -11.79 -26.64 6.58
C VAL A 397 -11.94 -27.25 7.98
N GLU A 398 -13.04 -26.96 8.67
CA GLU A 398 -13.27 -27.42 10.04
C GLU A 398 -13.34 -28.95 10.16
N THR A 399 -13.73 -29.64 9.07
CA THR A 399 -13.87 -31.11 9.03
C THR A 399 -12.58 -31.86 8.65
N VAL A 400 -11.48 -31.12 8.43
CA VAL A 400 -10.20 -31.72 8.01
C VAL A 400 -9.36 -32.04 9.25
N GLU A 401 -9.06 -33.33 9.45
CA GLU A 401 -8.27 -33.79 10.60
C GLU A 401 -6.75 -33.59 10.41
N ASN A 402 -6.25 -33.73 9.18
CA ASN A 402 -4.83 -33.56 8.89
C ASN A 402 -4.47 -32.05 8.85
N MET A 403 -3.58 -31.61 9.74
CA MET A 403 -3.18 -30.20 9.90
C MET A 403 -2.63 -29.58 8.64
N ASP A 404 -1.81 -30.30 7.87
CA ASP A 404 -1.19 -29.79 6.66
C ASP A 404 -2.19 -29.55 5.54
N HIS A 405 -3.16 -30.48 5.38
CA HIS A 405 -4.26 -30.32 4.46
C HIS A 405 -5.23 -29.23 4.91
N LYS A 406 -5.39 -29.04 6.22
CA LYS A 406 -6.22 -28.01 6.81
C LYS A 406 -5.69 -26.61 6.46
N ASP A 407 -4.41 -26.36 6.69
CA ASP A 407 -3.77 -25.09 6.38
C ASP A 407 -3.82 -24.76 4.87
N SER A 408 -3.47 -25.71 4.01
CA SER A 408 -3.52 -25.52 2.55
C SER A 408 -4.96 -25.20 2.07
N LYS A 409 -5.97 -25.86 2.60
CA LYS A 409 -7.38 -25.65 2.25
C LYS A 409 -7.87 -24.29 2.74
N GLU A 410 -7.48 -23.89 3.94
CA GLU A 410 -7.79 -22.60 4.53
C GLU A 410 -7.22 -21.45 3.71
N ILE A 411 -5.92 -21.50 3.38
CA ILE A 411 -5.27 -20.50 2.52
C ILE A 411 -5.99 -20.37 1.18
N LYS A 412 -6.32 -21.50 0.52
CA LYS A 412 -7.08 -21.49 -0.73
C LYS A 412 -8.48 -20.87 -0.58
N GLY A 413 -9.14 -21.09 0.54
CA GLY A 413 -10.41 -20.43 0.87
C GLY A 413 -10.25 -18.92 1.03
N LEU A 414 -9.25 -18.49 1.78
CA LEU A 414 -8.92 -17.08 1.99
C LEU A 414 -8.52 -16.36 0.69
N MET A 415 -7.78 -17.04 -0.20
CA MET A 415 -7.43 -16.51 -1.52
C MET A 415 -8.68 -16.22 -2.38
N LYS A 416 -9.62 -17.17 -2.40
CA LYS A 416 -10.91 -16.98 -3.08
C LYS A 416 -11.72 -15.84 -2.45
N PHE A 417 -11.70 -15.75 -1.12
CA PHE A 417 -12.36 -14.65 -0.41
C PHE A 417 -11.73 -13.31 -0.80
N ALA A 418 -10.41 -13.18 -0.76
CA ALA A 418 -9.73 -11.95 -1.11
C ALA A 418 -10.08 -11.47 -2.53
N LEU A 419 -10.06 -12.37 -3.51
CA LEU A 419 -10.43 -12.05 -4.89
C LEU A 419 -11.92 -11.69 -5.02
N GLY A 420 -12.81 -12.52 -4.48
CA GLY A 420 -14.26 -12.32 -4.56
C GLY A 420 -14.70 -11.04 -3.83
N TRP A 421 -14.19 -10.81 -2.63
CA TRP A 421 -14.52 -9.65 -1.81
C TRP A 421 -14.03 -8.34 -2.45
N GLN A 422 -12.85 -8.34 -3.09
CA GLN A 422 -12.37 -7.18 -3.83
C GLN A 422 -13.30 -6.82 -4.99
N LEU A 423 -13.65 -7.80 -5.84
CA LEU A 423 -14.57 -7.56 -6.97
C LEU A 423 -15.93 -7.07 -6.46
N PHE A 424 -16.45 -7.70 -5.41
CA PHE A 424 -17.73 -7.33 -4.83
C PHE A 424 -17.72 -5.92 -4.24
N ALA A 425 -16.75 -5.59 -3.40
CA ALA A 425 -16.65 -4.31 -2.73
C ALA A 425 -16.35 -3.16 -3.73
N MET A 426 -15.43 -3.39 -4.69
CA MET A 426 -15.05 -2.42 -5.69
C MET A 426 -16.23 -2.07 -6.60
N PHE A 427 -16.81 -3.08 -7.24
CA PHE A 427 -17.93 -2.85 -8.16
C PHE A 427 -19.22 -2.52 -7.44
N GLY A 428 -19.40 -2.96 -6.19
CA GLY A 428 -20.47 -2.49 -5.31
C GLY A 428 -20.40 -0.99 -5.09
N SER A 429 -19.22 -0.46 -4.80
CA SER A 429 -19.01 0.99 -4.68
C SER A 429 -19.24 1.73 -6.00
N PHE A 430 -18.71 1.23 -7.12
CA PHE A 430 -18.88 1.85 -8.44
C PHE A 430 -20.35 1.93 -8.85
N VAL A 431 -21.06 0.79 -8.77
CA VAL A 431 -22.48 0.71 -9.15
C VAL A 431 -23.32 1.60 -8.25
N LEU A 432 -23.12 1.52 -6.93
CA LEU A 432 -23.88 2.30 -5.97
C LEU A 432 -23.74 3.80 -6.25
N LEU A 433 -22.53 4.32 -6.34
CA LEU A 433 -22.27 5.75 -6.55
C LEU A 433 -22.76 6.23 -7.91
N SER A 434 -22.62 5.39 -8.95
CA SER A 434 -23.10 5.74 -10.30
C SER A 434 -24.62 5.79 -10.39
N VAL A 435 -25.33 4.89 -9.70
CA VAL A 435 -26.81 4.91 -9.62
C VAL A 435 -27.33 6.18 -8.98
N PHE A 436 -26.60 6.72 -8.02
CA PHE A 436 -26.97 7.98 -7.36
C PHE A 436 -26.38 9.23 -8.03
N GLY A 437 -25.89 9.10 -9.27
CA GLY A 437 -25.58 10.24 -10.13
C GLY A 437 -24.18 10.83 -9.97
N MET A 438 -23.28 10.20 -9.19
CA MET A 438 -21.92 10.66 -9.07
C MET A 438 -21.15 10.50 -10.38
N ASN A 439 -20.38 11.52 -10.79
CA ASN A 439 -19.56 11.43 -12.01
C ASN A 439 -18.43 10.38 -11.85
N LEU A 440 -17.91 9.89 -12.97
CA LEU A 440 -16.94 8.79 -12.97
C LEU A 440 -15.66 9.10 -12.16
N ASN A 441 -15.19 10.34 -12.19
CA ASN A 441 -14.01 10.76 -11.44
C ASN A 441 -14.25 10.65 -9.93
N HIS A 442 -15.37 11.18 -9.45
CA HIS A 442 -15.75 11.07 -8.04
C HIS A 442 -16.03 9.62 -7.62
N VAL A 443 -16.65 8.80 -8.51
CA VAL A 443 -16.83 7.36 -8.27
C VAL A 443 -15.50 6.66 -8.06
N ALA A 444 -14.51 6.91 -8.92
CA ALA A 444 -13.19 6.30 -8.80
C ALA A 444 -12.48 6.71 -7.51
N VAL A 445 -12.54 8.00 -7.17
CA VAL A 445 -11.94 8.55 -5.95
C VAL A 445 -12.63 8.03 -4.69
N ALA A 446 -13.96 8.02 -4.66
CA ALA A 446 -14.74 7.51 -3.54
C ALA A 446 -14.51 6.02 -3.31
N ALA A 447 -14.44 5.22 -4.38
CA ALA A 447 -14.12 3.81 -4.30
C ALA A 447 -12.68 3.57 -3.83
N THR A 448 -11.70 4.35 -4.32
CA THR A 448 -10.32 4.30 -3.83
C THR A 448 -10.26 4.53 -2.32
N SER A 449 -10.94 5.58 -1.87
CA SER A 449 -10.98 5.96 -0.46
C SER A 449 -11.66 4.91 0.40
N SER A 450 -12.85 4.42 0.00
CA SER A 450 -13.62 3.45 0.79
C SER A 450 -12.92 2.10 0.96
N LEU A 451 -12.00 1.76 0.07
CA LEU A 451 -11.23 0.51 0.10
C LEU A 451 -9.78 0.71 0.57
N SER A 452 -9.29 1.95 0.56
CA SER A 452 -7.85 2.25 0.72
C SER A 452 -6.99 1.46 -0.29
N HIS A 453 -7.46 1.36 -1.53
CA HIS A 453 -7.03 0.40 -2.54
C HIS A 453 -5.78 0.84 -3.28
N PHE A 454 -4.71 0.07 -3.19
CA PHE A 454 -3.39 0.40 -3.77
C PHE A 454 -3.39 0.60 -5.28
N GLY A 455 -3.99 -0.33 -6.04
CA GLY A 455 -3.92 -0.29 -7.49
C GLY A 455 -4.68 0.89 -8.05
N LEU A 456 -5.88 1.15 -7.53
CA LEU A 456 -6.70 2.28 -7.94
C LEU A 456 -6.08 3.61 -7.50
N PHE A 457 -5.51 3.65 -6.30
CA PHE A 457 -4.72 4.79 -5.82
C PHE A 457 -3.54 5.10 -6.76
N ALA A 458 -2.72 4.11 -7.11
CA ALA A 458 -1.59 4.28 -8.01
C ALA A 458 -2.01 4.73 -9.42
N ALA A 459 -3.13 4.20 -9.94
CA ALA A 459 -3.68 4.60 -11.24
C ALA A 459 -4.17 6.05 -11.23
N THR A 460 -4.83 6.46 -10.15
CA THR A 460 -5.32 7.84 -9.99
C THR A 460 -4.16 8.82 -9.84
N GLN A 461 -3.15 8.49 -9.04
CA GLN A 461 -1.92 9.28 -8.95
C GLN A 461 -1.20 9.39 -10.29
N GLY A 462 -1.26 8.36 -11.13
CA GLY A 462 -0.74 8.37 -12.50
C GLY A 462 -1.55 9.22 -13.48
N GLY A 463 -2.57 9.95 -13.02
CA GLY A 463 -3.38 10.85 -13.84
C GLY A 463 -4.45 10.15 -14.68
N MET A 464 -4.80 8.89 -14.39
CA MET A 464 -5.81 8.13 -15.16
C MET A 464 -7.19 8.83 -15.16
N PHE A 465 -7.52 9.57 -14.10
CA PHE A 465 -8.79 10.29 -13.92
C PHE A 465 -8.62 11.82 -13.95
N GLY A 466 -7.52 12.31 -14.50
CA GLY A 466 -7.19 13.72 -14.59
C GLY A 466 -6.25 14.22 -13.48
N ILE A 467 -5.54 15.30 -13.77
CA ILE A 467 -4.53 15.88 -12.87
C ILE A 467 -5.17 16.42 -11.59
N GLU A 468 -6.32 17.11 -11.69
CA GLU A 468 -7.00 17.70 -10.53
C GLU A 468 -7.38 16.64 -9.49
N VAL A 469 -7.87 15.48 -9.95
CA VAL A 469 -8.19 14.35 -9.07
C VAL A 469 -6.93 13.75 -8.46
N ALA A 470 -5.86 13.64 -9.26
CA ALA A 470 -4.58 13.11 -8.79
C ALA A 470 -3.96 13.96 -7.66
N GLU A 471 -4.10 15.27 -7.75
CA GLU A 471 -3.57 16.21 -6.74
C GLU A 471 -4.28 16.12 -5.39
N LEU A 472 -5.59 15.86 -5.37
CA LEU A 472 -6.39 15.75 -4.15
C LEU A 472 -6.40 14.34 -3.57
N LEU A 473 -6.01 13.35 -4.35
CA LEU A 473 -6.06 11.95 -3.96
C LEU A 473 -5.31 11.64 -2.65
N PRO A 474 -4.11 12.21 -2.35
CA PRO A 474 -3.45 11.96 -1.08
C PRO A 474 -4.29 12.31 0.14
N PHE A 475 -5.06 13.41 0.09
CA PHE A 475 -6.00 13.78 1.14
C PHE A 475 -7.16 12.79 1.22
N ILE A 476 -7.82 12.52 0.09
CA ILE A 476 -8.99 11.64 0.02
C ILE A 476 -8.61 10.21 0.46
N PHE A 477 -7.44 9.74 0.05
CA PHE A 477 -6.91 8.44 0.45
C PHE A 477 -6.57 8.37 1.95
N ALA A 478 -6.17 9.48 2.56
CA ALA A 478 -5.86 9.54 3.98
C ALA A 478 -7.11 9.47 4.88
N MET A 479 -8.25 10.00 4.42
CA MET A 479 -9.47 10.09 5.23
C MET A 479 -10.00 8.74 5.74
N PRO A 480 -10.07 7.66 4.95
CA PRO A 480 -10.51 6.36 5.41
C PRO A 480 -9.63 5.78 6.52
N PHE A 481 -8.37 6.23 6.60
CA PHE A 481 -7.47 5.80 7.67
C PHE A 481 -7.92 6.28 9.06
N LEU A 482 -8.82 7.25 9.14
CA LEU A 482 -9.47 7.63 10.38
C LEU A 482 -10.34 6.49 10.96
N VAL A 483 -10.69 5.49 10.15
CA VAL A 483 -11.34 4.25 10.61
C VAL A 483 -10.34 3.31 11.30
N HIS A 484 -9.05 3.46 11.08
CA HIS A 484 -8.02 2.58 11.64
C HIS A 484 -8.04 2.47 13.17
N PRO A 485 -8.34 3.50 13.96
CA PRO A 485 -8.49 3.33 15.40
C PRO A 485 -9.47 2.22 15.76
N PHE A 486 -10.59 2.13 15.05
CA PHE A 486 -11.60 1.08 15.26
C PHE A 486 -11.12 -0.29 14.78
N VAL A 487 -10.42 -0.35 13.64
CA VAL A 487 -9.85 -1.57 13.08
C VAL A 487 -8.82 -2.15 14.04
N PHE A 488 -7.83 -1.34 14.46
CA PHE A 488 -6.76 -1.81 15.33
C PHE A 488 -7.22 -2.04 16.78
N PHE A 489 -8.20 -1.28 17.26
CA PHE A 489 -8.86 -1.60 18.53
C PHE A 489 -9.50 -2.99 18.49
N LEU A 490 -10.23 -3.31 17.43
CA LEU A 490 -10.90 -4.60 17.29
C LEU A 490 -9.89 -5.74 17.16
N PHE A 491 -8.87 -5.60 16.32
CA PHE A 491 -7.81 -6.59 16.17
C PHE A 491 -6.94 -6.73 17.42
N GLY A 492 -6.61 -5.63 18.09
CA GLY A 492 -5.90 -5.64 19.36
C GLY A 492 -6.68 -6.37 20.45
N LYS A 493 -8.02 -6.16 20.50
CA LYS A 493 -8.91 -6.90 21.41
C LYS A 493 -8.98 -8.39 21.06
N ALA A 494 -9.03 -8.72 19.76
CA ALA A 494 -8.99 -10.11 19.30
C ALA A 494 -7.69 -10.81 19.70
N MET A 495 -6.54 -10.17 19.53
CA MET A 495 -5.24 -10.72 19.95
C MET A 495 -5.20 -10.97 21.47
N GLY A 496 -5.86 -10.13 22.28
CA GLY A 496 -6.01 -10.34 23.72
C GLY A 496 -6.98 -11.47 24.08
N ASN A 497 -7.85 -11.86 23.15
CA ASN A 497 -8.83 -12.93 23.29
C ASN A 497 -8.45 -14.16 22.45
N ASN A 498 -7.22 -14.64 22.60
CA ASN A 498 -6.68 -15.79 21.87
C ASN A 498 -6.83 -15.72 20.35
N GLY A 499 -6.94 -14.52 19.79
CA GLY A 499 -7.09 -14.28 18.36
C GLY A 499 -8.52 -14.28 17.84
N GLU A 500 -9.52 -14.51 18.69
CA GLU A 500 -10.93 -14.51 18.28
C GLU A 500 -11.48 -13.09 18.18
N MET A 501 -12.14 -12.80 17.06
CA MET A 501 -12.73 -11.49 16.80
C MET A 501 -14.00 -11.26 17.63
N PRO A 502 -14.14 -10.11 18.32
CA PRO A 502 -15.35 -9.76 19.06
C PRO A 502 -16.49 -9.44 18.09
N LYS A 503 -17.60 -10.20 18.18
CA LYS A 503 -18.72 -10.13 17.24
C LYS A 503 -19.50 -8.81 17.32
N THR A 504 -19.95 -8.44 18.50
CA THR A 504 -20.83 -7.27 18.69
C THR A 504 -20.23 -5.96 18.15
N PRO A 505 -18.98 -5.58 18.48
CA PRO A 505 -18.42 -4.36 17.93
C PRO A 505 -18.23 -4.42 16.41
N ALA A 506 -17.91 -5.58 15.83
CA ALA A 506 -17.77 -5.71 14.39
C ALA A 506 -19.10 -5.44 13.65
N PHE A 507 -20.20 -6.05 14.13
CA PHE A 507 -21.55 -5.81 13.58
C PHE A 507 -22.00 -4.35 13.77
N ALA A 508 -21.75 -3.77 14.94
CA ALA A 508 -22.10 -2.38 15.22
C ALA A 508 -21.37 -1.41 14.27
N LEU A 509 -20.07 -1.59 14.06
CA LEU A 509 -19.29 -0.77 13.16
C LEU A 509 -19.72 -0.93 11.68
N ALA A 510 -20.05 -2.15 11.25
CA ALA A 510 -20.63 -2.38 9.92
C ALA A 510 -21.98 -1.65 9.77
N GLY A 511 -22.84 -1.71 10.79
CA GLY A 511 -24.14 -1.00 10.80
C GLY A 511 -23.99 0.53 10.75
N ILE A 512 -23.07 1.10 11.53
CA ILE A 512 -22.73 2.53 11.48
C ILE A 512 -22.26 2.90 10.07
N GLY A 513 -21.43 2.07 9.46
CA GLY A 513 -20.97 2.27 8.08
C GLY A 513 -22.14 2.31 7.08
N VAL A 514 -23.11 1.40 7.19
CA VAL A 514 -24.29 1.39 6.32
C VAL A 514 -25.09 2.70 6.48
N LEU A 515 -25.32 3.16 7.70
CA LEU A 515 -25.98 4.44 7.95
C LEU A 515 -25.20 5.61 7.37
N GLY A 516 -23.87 5.59 7.48
CA GLY A 516 -23.00 6.61 6.89
C GLY A 516 -23.04 6.62 5.35
N ILE A 517 -23.11 5.45 4.70
CA ILE A 517 -23.32 5.36 3.25
C ILE A 517 -24.66 5.98 2.85
N VAL A 518 -25.74 5.62 3.55
CA VAL A 518 -27.05 6.20 3.28
C VAL A 518 -27.02 7.73 3.42
N TYR A 519 -26.39 8.23 4.48
CA TYR A 519 -26.21 9.67 4.67
C TYR A 519 -25.41 10.30 3.52
N SER A 520 -24.29 9.71 3.12
CA SER A 520 -23.44 10.23 2.04
C SER A 520 -24.18 10.32 0.71
N ILE A 521 -25.05 9.34 0.42
CA ILE A 521 -25.87 9.29 -0.79
C ILE A 521 -26.97 10.37 -0.76
N ILE A 522 -27.61 10.58 0.38
CA ILE A 522 -28.65 11.64 0.52
C ILE A 522 -28.03 13.03 0.40
N ALA A 523 -26.75 13.18 0.76
CA ALA A 523 -26.02 14.43 0.69
C ALA A 523 -25.41 14.74 -0.71
N ILE A 524 -25.53 13.80 -1.66
CA ILE A 524 -25.19 14.02 -3.08
C ILE A 524 -26.31 14.84 -3.75
#